data_a0670ca451b6788757b0540d7de8c044
#
_entry.id   a0670ca451b6788757b0540d7de8c044
#
_cell.length_a   1.000
_cell.length_b   1.000
_cell.length_c   1.000
_cell.angle_alpha   90.00
_cell.angle_beta   90.00
_cell.angle_gamma   90.00
#
_symmetry.space_group_name_H-M   'P 1'
#
loop_
_entity.id
_entity.type
_entity.pdbx_description
1 polymer ?
#
loop_
_entity_poly.entity_id
_entity_poly.type
_entity_poly.pdbx_seq_one_letter_code
_entity_poly.pdbx_strand_id
1 'polypeptide(L)'
;SATTVCPSTTVNMSLSNSTVASGITYQWISAPSASGPWTPISGANIATYSTTISADTYFACILSCTASSAADTSVAVEVLSTPFYQCYCNTVNAGGNGSLMDDVAFSFGGANFWNNNTSTTQPTASPYYSAFTSGPSVIQGMEYGMGVTVQAPQIYTGAIVSVWIDYDHSGSYEPTEW
;
A
#
# COMPACT_ATOMS: atom_id res chain seq x y z
N SER A 1 -16.69 4.70 -9.41
CA SER A 1 -15.34 4.29 -9.81
C SER A 1 -14.57 3.87 -8.56
N ALA A 2 -13.86 2.76 -8.65
CA ALA A 2 -12.96 2.33 -7.58
C ALA A 2 -11.76 3.28 -7.51
N THR A 3 -11.32 3.59 -6.29
CA THR A 3 -10.08 4.34 -6.02
C THR A 3 -9.10 3.39 -5.38
N THR A 4 -7.89 3.31 -5.92
CA THR A 4 -6.82 2.48 -5.35
C THR A 4 -5.87 3.35 -4.56
N VAL A 5 -5.54 2.95 -3.33
CA VAL A 5 -4.67 3.70 -2.43
C VAL A 5 -3.63 2.79 -1.77
N CYS A 6 -2.49 3.36 -1.44
CA CYS A 6 -1.49 2.70 -0.61
C CYS A 6 -1.90 2.68 0.87
N PRO A 7 -1.40 1.74 1.67
CA PRO A 7 -1.57 1.74 3.12
C PRO A 7 -1.21 3.12 3.71
N SER A 8 -1.87 3.48 4.80
CA SER A 8 -1.69 4.78 5.48
C SER A 8 -2.05 6.03 4.67
N THR A 9 -2.41 5.90 3.39
CA THR A 9 -2.91 7.03 2.60
C THR A 9 -4.30 7.45 3.07
N THR A 10 -4.47 8.74 3.35
CA THR A 10 -5.78 9.27 3.72
C THR A 10 -6.70 9.33 2.52
N VAL A 11 -7.84 8.66 2.63
CA VAL A 11 -8.95 8.74 1.66
C VAL A 11 -9.96 9.77 2.14
N ASN A 12 -10.26 10.75 1.31
CA ASN A 12 -11.24 11.77 1.60
C ASN A 12 -12.49 11.54 0.76
N MET A 13 -13.62 11.39 1.40
CA MET A 13 -14.92 11.14 0.78
C MET A 13 -15.87 12.29 1.09
N SER A 14 -16.72 12.61 0.13
CA SER A 14 -17.75 13.63 0.28
C SER A 14 -18.99 13.26 -0.52
N LEU A 15 -20.14 13.67 -0.03
CA LEU A 15 -21.39 13.53 -0.77
C LEU A 15 -21.50 14.60 -1.84
N SER A 16 -21.69 14.17 -3.08
CA SER A 16 -22.02 15.09 -4.18
C SER A 16 -23.45 15.59 -4.02
N ASN A 17 -23.65 16.86 -4.32
CA ASN A 17 -24.99 17.52 -4.27
C ASN A 17 -25.66 17.49 -2.88
N SER A 18 -24.89 17.32 -1.80
CA SER A 18 -25.44 17.46 -0.46
C SER A 18 -25.80 18.93 -0.22
N THR A 19 -27.09 19.24 -0.14
CA THR A 19 -27.55 20.55 0.34
C THR A 19 -27.50 20.56 1.86
N VAL A 20 -26.89 21.58 2.44
CA VAL A 20 -26.94 21.79 3.88
C VAL A 20 -28.37 22.26 4.21
N ALA A 21 -29.24 21.31 4.52
CA ALA A 21 -30.60 21.60 4.95
C ALA A 21 -30.75 21.30 6.45
N SER A 22 -31.53 22.15 7.14
CA SER A 22 -31.85 21.91 8.55
C SER A 22 -32.60 20.58 8.69
N GLY A 23 -32.19 19.75 9.66
CA GLY A 23 -32.85 18.46 9.93
C GLY A 23 -32.33 17.28 9.10
N ILE A 24 -31.26 17.45 8.33
CA ILE A 24 -30.56 16.31 7.72
C ILE A 24 -29.43 15.82 8.64
N THR A 25 -29.39 14.52 8.85
CA THR A 25 -28.31 13.82 9.57
C THR A 25 -27.61 12.85 8.63
N TYR A 26 -26.34 12.62 8.90
CA TYR A 26 -25.48 11.74 8.11
C TYR A 26 -24.94 10.63 9.00
N GLN A 27 -24.75 9.46 8.43
CA GLN A 27 -24.04 8.34 9.06
C GLN A 27 -23.27 7.56 8.00
N TRP A 28 -21.96 7.67 8.04
CA TRP A 28 -21.12 6.83 7.18
C TRP A 28 -21.09 5.39 7.68
N ILE A 29 -21.09 4.48 6.74
CA ILE A 29 -21.07 3.03 6.95
C ILE A 29 -19.99 2.41 6.08
N SER A 30 -19.39 1.32 6.53
CA SER A 30 -18.39 0.57 5.76
C SER A 30 -18.73 -0.92 5.70
N ALA A 31 -18.22 -1.58 4.68
CA ALA A 31 -18.40 -3.02 4.48
C ALA A 31 -17.20 -3.63 3.76
N PRO A 32 -16.94 -4.94 3.95
CA PRO A 32 -15.89 -5.65 3.19
C PRO A 32 -16.33 -6.00 1.75
N SER A 33 -17.59 -5.84 1.41
CA SER A 33 -18.11 -6.08 0.06
C SER A 33 -19.30 -5.17 -0.25
N ALA A 34 -19.62 -5.03 -1.53
CA ALA A 34 -20.75 -4.20 -1.98
C ALA A 34 -22.10 -4.66 -1.41
N SER A 35 -22.24 -5.94 -1.07
CA SER A 35 -23.44 -6.50 -0.48
C SER A 35 -23.48 -6.47 1.06
N GLY A 36 -22.43 -5.96 1.71
CA GLY A 36 -22.31 -5.91 3.16
C GLY A 36 -21.51 -7.09 3.74
N PRO A 37 -21.62 -7.33 5.03
CA PRO A 37 -22.45 -6.61 6.00
C PRO A 37 -21.97 -5.18 6.26
N TRP A 38 -22.90 -4.23 6.28
CA TRP A 38 -22.64 -2.82 6.52
C TRP A 38 -22.57 -2.50 8.01
N THR A 39 -21.54 -1.80 8.43
CA THR A 39 -21.32 -1.40 9.83
C THR A 39 -21.22 0.12 9.92
N PRO A 40 -21.97 0.76 10.84
CA PRO A 40 -21.85 2.20 11.09
C PRO A 40 -20.46 2.55 11.62
N ILE A 41 -19.89 3.63 11.07
CA ILE A 41 -18.59 4.16 11.50
C ILE A 41 -18.86 5.18 12.63
N SER A 42 -18.34 4.91 13.82
CA SER A 42 -18.55 5.78 14.98
C SER A 42 -18.02 7.18 14.75
N GLY A 43 -18.84 8.20 15.03
CA GLY A 43 -18.46 9.61 14.89
C GLY A 43 -18.45 10.16 13.46
N ALA A 44 -18.68 9.35 12.44
CA ALA A 44 -18.73 9.76 11.04
C ALA A 44 -20.14 10.23 10.67
N ASN A 45 -20.51 11.42 11.13
CA ASN A 45 -21.88 11.96 11.08
C ASN A 45 -22.02 13.31 10.38
N ILE A 46 -21.07 13.64 9.50
CA ILE A 46 -21.10 14.83 8.65
C ILE A 46 -21.02 14.45 7.17
N ALA A 47 -21.26 15.39 6.27
CA ALA A 47 -21.29 15.13 4.82
C ALA A 47 -19.95 14.70 4.21
N THR A 48 -18.85 14.81 4.97
CA THR A 48 -17.51 14.37 4.57
C THR A 48 -16.99 13.33 5.55
N TYR A 49 -16.14 12.44 5.07
CA TYR A 49 -15.45 11.45 5.91
C TYR A 49 -14.04 11.22 5.40
N SER A 50 -13.09 11.14 6.31
CA SER A 50 -11.69 10.88 6.02
C SER A 50 -11.20 9.69 6.83
N THR A 51 -10.51 8.77 6.19
CA THR A 51 -9.97 7.55 6.83
C THR A 51 -8.78 7.02 6.07
N THR A 52 -8.06 6.08 6.68
CA THR A 52 -7.11 5.19 6.01
C THR A 52 -7.71 3.79 5.95
N ILE A 53 -7.29 2.98 5.00
CA ILE A 53 -7.68 1.57 4.89
C ILE A 53 -6.45 0.67 4.87
N SER A 54 -6.62 -0.56 5.35
CA SER A 54 -5.60 -1.63 5.28
C SER A 54 -6.05 -2.82 4.43
N ALA A 55 -7.31 -2.81 3.98
CA ALA A 55 -7.90 -3.82 3.10
C ALA A 55 -8.98 -3.17 2.24
N ASP A 56 -9.35 -3.83 1.16
CA ASP A 56 -10.43 -3.39 0.29
C ASP A 56 -11.70 -3.14 1.10
N THR A 57 -12.26 -1.95 0.94
CA THR A 57 -13.35 -1.49 1.78
C THR A 57 -14.37 -0.71 0.95
N TYR A 58 -15.62 -0.98 1.17
CA TYR A 58 -16.74 -0.24 0.60
C TYR A 58 -17.27 0.75 1.60
N PHE A 59 -17.57 1.96 1.14
CA PHE A 59 -18.14 3.04 1.93
C PHE A 59 -19.44 3.54 1.32
N ALA A 60 -20.39 3.87 2.17
CA ALA A 60 -21.62 4.58 1.80
C ALA A 60 -22.05 5.49 2.95
N CYS A 61 -22.96 6.41 2.67
CA CYS A 61 -23.48 7.31 3.68
C CYS A 61 -25.01 7.23 3.70
N ILE A 62 -25.57 7.01 4.89
CA ILE A 62 -27.01 7.10 5.14
C ILE A 62 -27.34 8.56 5.45
N LEU A 63 -28.29 9.11 4.71
CA LEU A 63 -28.89 10.42 4.95
C LEU A 63 -30.26 10.21 5.56
N SER A 64 -30.54 10.88 6.65
CA SER A 64 -31.85 10.79 7.31
C SER A 64 -32.42 12.19 7.54
N CYS A 65 -33.70 12.34 7.28
CA CYS A 65 -34.45 13.57 7.55
C CYS A 65 -35.20 13.42 8.88
N THR A 66 -34.86 14.25 9.86
CA THR A 66 -35.48 14.20 11.19
C THR A 66 -36.96 14.59 11.20
N ALA A 67 -37.39 15.41 10.23
CA ALA A 67 -38.77 15.89 10.16
C ALA A 67 -39.73 14.87 9.56
N SER A 68 -39.29 14.01 8.63
CA SER A 68 -40.14 13.05 7.92
C SER A 68 -39.79 11.60 8.28
N SER A 69 -38.76 11.37 9.06
CA SER A 69 -38.20 10.01 9.32
C SER A 69 -37.78 9.27 8.02
N ALA A 70 -37.70 9.96 6.91
CA ALA A 70 -37.23 9.38 5.65
C ALA A 70 -35.70 9.24 5.69
N ALA A 71 -35.20 8.15 5.14
CA ALA A 71 -33.76 7.90 4.99
C ALA A 71 -33.48 7.34 3.61
N ASP A 72 -32.29 7.66 3.11
CA ASP A 72 -31.74 7.12 1.86
C ASP A 72 -30.26 6.87 2.02
N THR A 73 -29.70 5.99 1.20
CA THR A 73 -28.29 5.62 1.26
C THR A 73 -27.60 5.98 -0.06
N SER A 74 -26.46 6.61 0.02
CA SER A 74 -25.67 6.93 -1.17
C SER A 74 -25.25 5.67 -1.92
N VAL A 75 -24.86 5.83 -3.19
CA VAL A 75 -24.16 4.76 -3.92
C VAL A 75 -22.88 4.40 -3.15
N ALA A 76 -22.62 3.09 -3.03
CA ALA A 76 -21.40 2.61 -2.44
C ALA A 76 -20.17 2.94 -3.31
N VAL A 77 -19.09 3.37 -2.66
CA VAL A 77 -17.78 3.60 -3.28
C VAL A 77 -16.82 2.54 -2.79
N GLU A 78 -16.15 1.89 -3.73
CA GLU A 78 -15.08 0.94 -3.45
C GLU A 78 -13.75 1.67 -3.33
N VAL A 79 -13.01 1.38 -2.27
CA VAL A 79 -11.62 1.79 -2.09
C VAL A 79 -10.77 0.54 -1.98
N LEU A 80 -9.86 0.37 -2.94
CA LEU A 80 -8.95 -0.76 -3.03
C LEU A 80 -7.63 -0.44 -2.32
N SER A 81 -7.18 -1.36 -1.49
CA SER A 81 -5.87 -1.27 -0.85
C SER A 81 -4.81 -1.91 -1.73
N THR A 82 -3.86 -1.12 -2.19
CA THR A 82 -2.68 -1.67 -2.86
C THR A 82 -1.82 -2.41 -1.85
N PRO A 83 -1.34 -3.63 -2.14
CA PRO A 83 -0.34 -4.27 -1.32
C PRO A 83 0.87 -3.36 -1.10
N PHE A 84 1.37 -3.27 0.14
CA PHE A 84 2.42 -2.32 0.52
C PHE A 84 3.65 -2.41 -0.39
N TYR A 85 4.06 -3.61 -0.80
CA TYR A 85 5.21 -3.84 -1.69
C TYR A 85 5.03 -3.25 -3.10
N GLN A 86 3.83 -2.85 -3.50
CA GLN A 86 3.55 -2.15 -4.75
C GLN A 86 3.49 -0.63 -4.58
N CYS A 87 3.63 -0.15 -3.35
CA CYS A 87 3.55 1.27 -3.01
C CYS A 87 4.91 1.95 -3.02
N TYR A 88 5.99 1.17 -3.04
CA TYR A 88 7.34 1.72 -3.05
C TYR A 88 7.69 2.36 -4.39
N CYS A 89 8.27 3.52 -4.30
CA CYS A 89 9.02 4.25 -5.34
C CYS A 89 8.67 3.96 -6.81
N ASN A 90 7.62 4.58 -7.31
CA ASN A 90 7.33 4.59 -8.75
C ASN A 90 8.34 5.42 -9.58
N THR A 91 9.29 6.08 -8.95
CA THR A 91 10.16 7.08 -9.57
C THR A 91 11.65 6.86 -9.33
N VAL A 92 12.07 5.63 -9.04
CA VAL A 92 13.50 5.33 -9.11
C VAL A 92 13.91 5.36 -10.59
N ASN A 93 14.35 6.53 -11.06
CA ASN A 93 15.09 6.63 -12.30
C ASN A 93 16.47 5.99 -12.09
N ALA A 94 16.52 4.69 -12.01
CA ALA A 94 17.76 3.96 -12.16
C ALA A 94 18.18 4.14 -13.62
N GLY A 95 19.21 4.95 -13.85
CA GLY A 95 19.75 5.13 -15.18
C GLY A 95 20.13 3.78 -15.77
N GLY A 96 19.61 3.46 -16.96
CA GLY A 96 19.87 2.19 -17.63
C GLY A 96 21.36 1.98 -17.89
N ASN A 97 21.75 0.75 -18.16
CA ASN A 97 23.11 0.24 -18.45
C ASN A 97 24.06 0.13 -17.24
N GLY A 98 23.52 0.06 -16.03
CA GLY A 98 24.30 -0.18 -14.83
C GLY A 98 24.48 -1.64 -14.46
N SER A 99 24.96 -1.83 -13.26
CA SER A 99 25.10 -3.14 -12.63
C SER A 99 23.71 -3.75 -12.36
N LEU A 100 23.63 -5.06 -12.54
CA LEU A 100 22.46 -5.87 -12.24
C LEU A 100 22.50 -6.36 -10.81
N MET A 101 21.40 -6.32 -10.10
CA MET A 101 21.22 -7.13 -8.89
C MET A 101 20.84 -8.53 -9.35
N ASP A 102 21.78 -9.46 -9.24
CA ASP A 102 21.64 -10.83 -9.74
C ASP A 102 20.97 -11.74 -8.72
N ASP A 103 21.33 -11.58 -7.46
CA ASP A 103 20.83 -12.43 -6.40
C ASP A 103 20.76 -11.67 -5.07
N VAL A 104 19.71 -11.96 -4.31
CA VAL A 104 19.56 -11.53 -2.93
C VAL A 104 19.31 -12.80 -2.10
N ALA A 105 20.18 -13.07 -1.17
CA ALA A 105 20.09 -14.22 -0.29
C ALA A 105 19.95 -13.80 1.17
N PHE A 106 19.17 -14.54 1.93
CA PHE A 106 19.10 -14.43 3.39
C PHE A 106 19.68 -15.68 4.07
N SER A 107 20.49 -15.45 5.10
CA SER A 107 21.13 -16.51 5.87
C SER A 107 20.87 -16.36 7.36
N PHE A 108 20.83 -17.49 8.06
CA PHE A 108 20.78 -17.58 9.51
C PHE A 108 21.75 -18.65 9.99
N GLY A 109 22.56 -18.32 10.98
CA GLY A 109 23.57 -19.25 11.48
C GLY A 109 24.60 -19.69 10.43
N GLY A 110 24.84 -18.87 9.39
CA GLY A 110 25.78 -19.16 8.31
C GLY A 110 25.23 -20.01 7.16
N ALA A 111 23.96 -20.41 7.22
CA ALA A 111 23.28 -21.15 6.14
C ALA A 111 22.25 -20.29 5.43
N ASN A 112 22.25 -20.28 4.11
CA ASN A 112 21.20 -19.64 3.32
C ASN A 112 19.90 -20.41 3.46
N PHE A 113 18.81 -19.71 3.76
CA PHE A 113 17.47 -20.30 3.88
C PHE A 113 16.48 -19.71 2.87
N TRP A 114 16.82 -18.61 2.22
CA TRP A 114 16.04 -18.00 1.16
C TRP A 114 16.98 -17.35 0.15
N ASN A 115 16.58 -17.40 -1.09
CA ASN A 115 17.33 -16.82 -2.20
C ASN A 115 16.35 -16.38 -3.28
N ASN A 116 16.57 -15.19 -3.82
CA ASN A 116 15.87 -14.66 -4.97
C ASN A 116 16.88 -14.42 -6.10
N ASN A 117 17.03 -15.40 -6.96
CA ASN A 117 17.89 -15.30 -8.13
C ASN A 117 17.13 -14.57 -9.24
N THR A 118 17.57 -13.36 -9.56
CA THR A 118 16.98 -12.50 -10.60
C THR A 118 17.80 -12.45 -11.88
N SER A 119 18.84 -13.27 -12.00
CA SER A 119 19.88 -13.22 -13.03
C SER A 119 19.40 -13.24 -14.48
N THR A 120 18.15 -13.56 -14.72
CA THR A 120 17.66 -13.80 -16.09
C THR A 120 16.68 -12.75 -16.60
N THR A 121 16.20 -11.82 -15.76
CA THR A 121 15.13 -10.90 -16.16
C THR A 121 15.34 -9.51 -15.59
N GLN A 122 16.27 -8.77 -16.18
CA GLN A 122 16.29 -7.34 -15.92
C GLN A 122 15.16 -6.64 -16.62
N PRO A 123 14.47 -5.73 -15.93
CA PRO A 123 13.63 -4.77 -16.60
C PRO A 123 14.52 -3.90 -17.51
N THR A 124 14.31 -3.97 -18.82
CA THR A 124 15.01 -3.15 -19.81
C THR A 124 14.37 -1.78 -20.00
N ALA A 125 13.26 -1.53 -19.30
CA ALA A 125 12.51 -0.30 -19.35
C ALA A 125 12.23 0.24 -17.96
N SER A 126 12.06 1.55 -17.84
CA SER A 126 11.59 2.18 -16.59
C SER A 126 10.29 1.49 -16.11
N PRO A 127 10.18 1.19 -14.80
CA PRO A 127 10.95 1.73 -13.67
C PRO A 127 12.25 1.00 -13.30
N TYR A 128 12.74 0.06 -14.08
CA TYR A 128 14.03 -0.66 -13.85
C TYR A 128 14.13 -1.37 -12.48
N TYR A 129 13.03 -1.76 -11.88
CA TYR A 129 12.99 -2.57 -10.66
C TYR A 129 12.06 -3.76 -10.83
N SER A 130 12.29 -4.79 -10.05
CA SER A 130 11.39 -5.95 -9.96
C SER A 130 10.74 -5.98 -8.58
N ALA A 131 9.42 -6.08 -8.54
CA ALA A 131 8.66 -6.31 -7.32
C ALA A 131 8.42 -7.81 -7.14
N PHE A 132 8.72 -8.32 -5.95
CA PHE A 132 8.49 -9.71 -5.60
C PHE A 132 7.41 -9.81 -4.53
N THR A 133 6.49 -10.73 -4.73
CA THR A 133 5.36 -10.97 -3.81
C THR A 133 5.70 -11.96 -2.69
N SER A 134 6.87 -12.60 -2.78
CA SER A 134 7.36 -13.53 -1.77
C SER A 134 8.74 -13.09 -1.26
N GLY A 135 8.93 -13.21 0.03
CA GLY A 135 10.18 -12.87 0.71
C GLY A 135 10.53 -13.90 1.78
N PRO A 136 11.69 -13.74 2.44
CA PRO A 136 12.06 -14.60 3.56
C PRO A 136 11.13 -14.36 4.74
N SER A 137 10.79 -15.42 5.46
CA SER A 137 10.15 -15.30 6.77
C SER A 137 11.22 -15.11 7.83
N VAL A 138 11.16 -14.02 8.56
CA VAL A 138 12.11 -13.65 9.61
C VAL A 138 11.41 -13.50 10.96
N ILE A 139 12.14 -13.72 12.04
CA ILE A 139 11.64 -13.59 13.41
C ILE A 139 12.22 -12.30 14.00
N GLN A 140 11.37 -11.45 14.54
CA GLN A 140 11.78 -10.20 15.16
C GLN A 140 12.78 -10.45 16.31
N GLY A 141 13.83 -9.65 16.36
CA GLY A 141 14.88 -9.74 17.37
C GLY A 141 15.99 -10.76 17.07
N MET A 142 15.91 -11.46 15.93
CA MET A 142 17.00 -12.33 15.47
C MET A 142 17.87 -11.60 14.46
N GLU A 143 19.17 -11.93 14.45
CA GLU A 143 20.13 -11.40 13.49
C GLU A 143 20.20 -12.30 12.26
N TYR A 144 20.07 -11.70 11.07
CA TYR A 144 20.13 -12.38 9.79
C TYR A 144 21.22 -11.78 8.92
N GLY A 145 21.93 -12.62 8.18
CA GLY A 145 22.82 -12.18 7.14
C GLY A 145 22.06 -11.94 5.83
N MET A 146 22.36 -10.84 5.15
CA MET A 146 21.89 -10.60 3.79
C MET A 146 23.06 -10.54 2.83
N GLY A 147 23.01 -11.34 1.79
CA GLY A 147 23.97 -11.34 0.68
C GLY A 147 23.31 -10.73 -0.57
N VAL A 148 24.02 -9.83 -1.23
CA VAL A 148 23.58 -9.26 -2.52
C VAL A 148 24.67 -9.50 -3.55
N THR A 149 24.33 -10.19 -4.63
CA THR A 149 25.20 -10.38 -5.78
C THR A 149 24.85 -9.37 -6.85
N VAL A 150 25.84 -8.62 -7.28
CA VAL A 150 25.72 -7.60 -8.32
C VAL A 150 26.55 -8.00 -9.54
N GLN A 151 25.94 -8.13 -10.70
CA GLN A 151 26.64 -8.28 -11.97
C GLN A 151 26.86 -6.92 -12.60
N ALA A 152 28.10 -6.64 -12.92
CA ALA A 152 28.48 -5.44 -13.69
C ALA A 152 28.81 -5.86 -15.12
N PRO A 153 28.08 -5.43 -16.14
CA PRO A 153 28.36 -5.77 -17.52
C PRO A 153 29.59 -5.06 -18.09
N GLN A 154 30.10 -4.08 -17.39
CA GLN A 154 31.26 -3.26 -17.76
C GLN A 154 32.23 -3.13 -16.59
N ILE A 155 33.49 -2.81 -16.87
CA ILE A 155 34.60 -2.68 -15.91
C ILE A 155 34.43 -1.41 -15.05
N TYR A 156 33.37 -1.33 -14.27
CA TYR A 156 33.20 -0.27 -13.28
C TYR A 156 33.68 -0.75 -11.92
N THR A 157 34.52 0.04 -11.29
CA THR A 157 35.13 -0.25 -10.00
C THR A 157 34.18 0.11 -8.85
N GLY A 158 33.10 -0.61 -8.71
CA GLY A 158 32.25 -0.52 -7.53
C GLY A 158 30.76 -0.35 -7.83
N ALA A 159 29.96 -1.00 -7.05
CA ALA A 159 28.53 -0.79 -6.95
C ALA A 159 28.18 -0.37 -5.50
N ILE A 160 27.26 0.57 -5.36
CA ILE A 160 26.70 0.93 -4.06
C ILE A 160 25.37 0.16 -3.93
N VAL A 161 25.27 -0.62 -2.88
CA VAL A 161 24.04 -1.31 -2.49
C VAL A 161 23.48 -0.63 -1.26
N SER A 162 22.25 -0.22 -1.30
CA SER A 162 21.51 0.31 -0.15
C SER A 162 20.32 -0.58 0.14
N VAL A 163 20.03 -0.78 1.41
CA VAL A 163 18.94 -1.63 1.89
C VAL A 163 18.05 -0.81 2.78
N TRP A 164 16.77 -0.87 2.53
CA TRP A 164 15.73 -0.29 3.38
C TRP A 164 14.72 -1.36 3.76
N ILE A 165 14.24 -1.29 4.98
CA ILE A 165 13.23 -2.21 5.50
C ILE A 165 12.10 -1.37 6.08
N ASP A 166 10.93 -1.47 5.48
CA ASP A 166 9.70 -0.86 6.02
C ASP A 166 9.22 -1.68 7.23
N TYR A 167 9.57 -1.22 8.42
CA TYR A 167 9.27 -1.93 9.67
C TYR A 167 7.83 -1.77 10.12
N ASP A 168 7.18 -0.68 9.77
CA ASP A 168 5.82 -0.37 10.20
C ASP A 168 4.77 -0.62 9.10
N HIS A 169 5.24 -1.05 7.91
CA HIS A 169 4.40 -1.34 6.74
C HIS A 169 3.61 -0.11 6.27
N SER A 170 4.22 1.08 6.36
CA SER A 170 3.61 2.34 5.92
C SER A 170 3.50 2.44 4.39
N GLY A 171 4.32 1.69 3.67
CA GLY A 171 4.47 1.77 2.22
C GLY A 171 5.43 2.89 1.79
N SER A 172 6.17 3.45 2.72
CA SER A 172 7.21 4.47 2.52
C SER A 172 8.49 4.01 3.22
N TYR A 173 9.62 4.60 2.85
CA TYR A 173 10.87 4.40 3.57
C TYR A 173 11.24 5.69 4.30
N GLU A 174 11.16 5.70 5.62
CA GLU A 174 11.51 6.84 6.46
C GLU A 174 12.99 6.82 6.85
N PRO A 175 13.58 7.98 7.24
CA PRO A 175 14.99 8.04 7.66
C PRO A 175 15.35 7.16 8.86
N THR A 176 14.36 6.65 9.58
CA THR A 176 14.52 5.76 10.74
C THR A 176 14.58 4.27 10.36
N GLU A 177 14.43 3.95 9.07
CA GLU A 177 14.27 2.59 8.55
C GLU A 177 15.47 2.07 7.74
N TRP A 178 16.64 2.63 7.97
CA TRP A 178 17.87 2.20 7.26
C TRP A 178 19.09 2.14 8.17
#